data_f6790421e22f16be42c946301106a2d4
#
_entry.id   f6790421e22f16be42c946301106a2d4
#
_cell.length_a   1.000
_cell.length_b   1.000
_cell.length_c   1.000
_cell.angle_alpha   90.00
_cell.angle_beta   90.00
_cell.angle_gamma   90.00
#
_symmetry.space_group_name_H-M   'P 1'
#
loop_
_entity.id
_entity.type
_entity.pdbx_description
1 polymer ?
#
loop_
_entity_poly.entity_id
_entity_poly.type
_entity_poly.pdbx_seq_one_letter_code
_entity_poly.pdbx_strand_id
1 'polypeptide(L)'
;MENKISNLPPEIESLHKLIASLHGKNQELLEQNNNWSSKYQQLSNQNTELSKKNTELLDRVNKLEEQLKLLKAKRFGRSSEKLERRIDIVERLLEEEESLLGFQTNSTTFIEGTIEEKLQAKRKKLPDHLPREEVVLMPKPKCNSCGGEEFRTIEEDISEVLEHIPETFKVIRYIRPRCACIKCDNIMQAYAPSKVIDKGNAGPGLLAHIVVNKYCNHLPAYRQSQIYEREGVDLPRSTISGWLGGGAKLLEPLAKKIQEYIFKASQIHGDDTPVKVLEPGTGRTKTGRIWTYVRDGRPKGDECPVAACYFYSPDRKGERPEIGRAHV
;
A
#
# COMPACT_ATOMS: atom_id res chain seq x y z
N MET A 1 11.14 6.00 -63.47
CA MET A 1 12.49 5.52 -63.06
C MET A 1 12.42 4.12 -62.43
N GLU A 2 11.72 3.20 -63.11
CA GLU A 2 11.38 1.84 -62.55
C GLU A 2 12.05 0.68 -63.28
N ASN A 3 13.12 0.87 -64.01
CA ASN A 3 13.68 -0.20 -64.87
C ASN A 3 15.22 -0.30 -64.80
N LYS A 4 15.81 -0.42 -63.59
CA LYS A 4 17.26 -0.76 -63.42
C LYS A 4 17.61 -1.68 -62.25
N ILE A 5 16.65 -2.43 -61.71
CA ILE A 5 16.94 -3.30 -60.52
C ILE A 5 17.06 -4.81 -60.90
N SER A 6 16.96 -5.18 -62.17
CA SER A 6 16.83 -6.59 -62.59
C SER A 6 18.12 -7.33 -62.88
N ASN A 7 19.33 -6.80 -62.57
CA ASN A 7 20.60 -7.48 -62.81
C ASN A 7 21.66 -7.23 -61.71
N LEU A 8 21.25 -7.26 -60.47
CA LEU A 8 22.20 -7.21 -59.34
C LEU A 8 22.71 -8.58 -58.98
N PRO A 9 24.00 -8.76 -58.65
CA PRO A 9 24.53 -10.05 -58.15
C PRO A 9 23.72 -10.50 -56.91
N PRO A 10 23.48 -11.84 -56.74
CA PRO A 10 22.65 -12.37 -55.65
C PRO A 10 23.06 -11.95 -54.24
N GLU A 11 24.34 -11.61 -54.05
CA GLU A 11 24.91 -11.08 -52.79
C GLU A 11 24.42 -9.65 -52.49
N ILE A 12 24.25 -8.79 -53.53
CA ILE A 12 23.79 -7.41 -53.39
C ILE A 12 22.28 -7.39 -53.12
N GLU A 13 21.54 -8.32 -53.69
CA GLU A 13 20.08 -8.44 -53.45
C GLU A 13 19.78 -8.89 -51.99
N SER A 14 20.61 -9.80 -51.47
CA SER A 14 20.53 -10.21 -50.07
C SER A 14 20.88 -9.10 -49.09
N LEU A 15 21.88 -8.28 -49.42
CA LEU A 15 22.24 -7.09 -48.66
C LEU A 15 21.14 -6.02 -48.66
N HIS A 16 20.47 -5.79 -49.81
CA HIS A 16 19.33 -4.86 -49.87
C HIS A 16 18.15 -5.33 -49.03
N LYS A 17 17.85 -6.63 -49.00
CA LYS A 17 16.81 -7.21 -48.14
C LYS A 17 17.15 -7.07 -46.66
N LEU A 18 18.42 -7.23 -46.29
CA LEU A 18 18.89 -7.03 -44.92
C LEU A 18 18.80 -5.57 -44.49
N ILE A 19 19.21 -4.64 -45.36
CA ILE A 19 19.12 -3.19 -45.11
C ILE A 19 17.66 -2.77 -44.93
N ALA A 20 16.74 -3.25 -45.78
CA ALA A 20 15.32 -2.97 -45.66
C ALA A 20 14.73 -3.51 -44.35
N SER A 21 15.11 -4.74 -43.96
CA SER A 21 14.71 -5.34 -42.68
C SER A 21 15.22 -4.57 -41.47
N LEU A 22 16.50 -4.15 -41.50
CA LEU A 22 17.11 -3.33 -40.45
C LEU A 22 16.46 -1.95 -40.38
N HIS A 23 16.11 -1.35 -41.52
CA HIS A 23 15.42 -0.07 -41.55
C HIS A 23 14.02 -0.17 -40.93
N GLY A 24 13.27 -1.25 -41.24
CA GLY A 24 11.98 -1.50 -40.60
C GLY A 24 12.10 -1.70 -39.09
N LYS A 25 13.07 -2.49 -38.62
CA LYS A 25 13.32 -2.65 -37.19
C LYS A 25 13.72 -1.35 -36.50
N ASN A 26 14.51 -0.51 -37.16
CA ASN A 26 14.87 0.79 -36.62
C ASN A 26 13.66 1.74 -36.52
N GLN A 27 12.75 1.69 -37.46
CA GLN A 27 11.50 2.45 -37.38
C GLN A 27 10.61 1.96 -36.22
N GLU A 28 10.44 0.65 -36.07
CA GLU A 28 9.69 0.07 -34.92
C GLU A 28 10.31 0.46 -33.58
N LEU A 29 11.63 0.40 -33.48
CA LEU A 29 12.35 0.80 -32.27
C LEU A 29 12.21 2.30 -31.97
N LEU A 30 12.19 3.15 -32.99
CA LEU A 30 11.95 4.58 -32.82
C LEU A 30 10.51 4.88 -32.35
N GLU A 31 9.52 4.18 -32.88
CA GLU A 31 8.14 4.31 -32.43
C GLU A 31 7.98 3.82 -30.97
N GLN A 32 8.59 2.68 -30.63
CA GLN A 32 8.61 2.17 -29.26
C GLN A 32 9.28 3.17 -28.31
N ASN A 33 10.40 3.75 -28.69
CA ASN A 33 11.14 4.72 -27.87
C ASN A 33 10.33 5.99 -27.64
N ASN A 34 9.65 6.49 -28.68
CA ASN A 34 8.74 7.63 -28.55
C ASN A 34 7.57 7.34 -27.62
N ASN A 35 6.99 6.13 -27.70
CA ASN A 35 5.91 5.70 -26.80
C ASN A 35 6.40 5.58 -25.35
N TRP A 36 7.60 5.01 -25.15
CA TRP A 36 8.21 4.95 -23.82
C TRP A 36 8.53 6.33 -23.25
N SER A 37 9.04 7.25 -24.08
CA SER A 37 9.32 8.64 -23.69
C SER A 37 8.04 9.35 -23.24
N SER A 38 6.95 9.19 -23.98
CA SER A 38 5.64 9.76 -23.61
C SER A 38 5.11 9.18 -22.28
N LYS A 39 5.18 7.85 -22.12
CA LYS A 39 4.79 7.20 -20.86
C LYS A 39 5.66 7.64 -19.68
N TYR A 40 6.95 7.77 -19.89
CA TYR A 40 7.87 8.27 -18.88
C TYR A 40 7.52 9.67 -18.42
N GLN A 41 7.21 10.56 -19.36
CA GLN A 41 6.82 11.94 -19.07
C GLN A 41 5.48 12.01 -18.30
N GLN A 42 4.52 11.16 -18.68
CA GLN A 42 3.24 11.05 -17.95
C GLN A 42 3.44 10.57 -16.52
N LEU A 43 4.24 9.52 -16.31
CA LEU A 43 4.59 8.99 -15.00
C LEU A 43 5.36 10.00 -14.15
N SER A 44 6.29 10.73 -14.74
CA SER A 44 7.04 11.79 -14.08
C SER A 44 6.12 12.90 -13.57
N ASN A 45 5.16 13.32 -14.40
CA ASN A 45 4.17 14.33 -14.00
C ASN A 45 3.26 13.83 -12.87
N GLN A 46 2.83 12.57 -12.94
CA GLN A 46 2.04 11.95 -11.86
C GLN A 46 2.83 11.86 -10.54
N ASN A 47 4.12 11.51 -10.62
CA ASN A 47 4.99 11.46 -9.44
C ASN A 47 5.20 12.85 -8.81
N THR A 48 5.37 13.89 -9.61
CA THR A 48 5.47 15.26 -9.09
C THR A 48 4.18 15.72 -8.42
N GLU A 49 3.02 15.39 -8.99
CA GLU A 49 1.72 15.68 -8.38
C GLU A 49 1.50 14.91 -7.06
N LEU A 50 1.84 13.63 -7.04
CA LEU A 50 1.76 12.81 -5.83
C LEU A 50 2.72 13.32 -4.74
N SER A 51 3.94 13.70 -5.10
CA SER A 51 4.90 14.29 -4.16
C SER A 51 4.37 15.59 -3.54
N LYS A 52 3.74 16.44 -4.36
CA LYS A 52 3.11 17.66 -3.87
C LYS A 52 1.95 17.38 -2.91
N LYS A 53 1.09 16.43 -3.23
CA LYS A 53 0.00 16.00 -2.34
C LYS A 53 0.53 15.44 -1.02
N ASN A 54 1.62 14.68 -1.07
CA ASN A 54 2.26 14.14 0.14
C ASN A 54 2.82 15.24 1.04
N THR A 55 3.44 16.27 0.47
CA THR A 55 3.92 17.42 1.27
C THR A 55 2.77 18.19 1.90
N GLU A 56 1.67 18.42 1.18
CA GLU A 56 0.47 19.06 1.71
C GLU A 56 -0.16 18.28 2.87
N LEU A 57 -0.19 16.95 2.76
CA LEU A 57 -0.69 16.07 3.84
C LEU A 57 0.21 16.11 5.07
N LEU A 58 1.54 16.07 4.89
CA LEU A 58 2.51 16.18 5.98
C LEU A 58 2.37 17.50 6.74
N ASP A 59 2.19 18.62 6.04
CA ASP A 59 1.96 19.91 6.66
C ASP A 59 0.66 19.96 7.46
N ARG A 60 -0.38 19.26 6.98
CA ARG A 60 -1.65 19.11 7.72
C ARG A 60 -1.47 18.29 9.00
N VAL A 61 -0.81 17.14 8.90
CA VAL A 61 -0.51 16.30 10.07
C VAL A 61 0.24 17.09 11.13
N ASN A 62 1.31 17.80 10.75
CA ASN A 62 2.09 18.61 11.67
C ASN A 62 1.22 19.68 12.39
N LYS A 63 0.35 20.38 11.66
CA LYS A 63 -0.57 21.37 12.23
C LYS A 63 -1.57 20.74 13.20
N LEU A 64 -2.11 19.58 12.90
CA LEU A 64 -3.06 18.87 13.77
C LEU A 64 -2.37 18.35 15.04
N GLU A 65 -1.13 17.86 14.93
CA GLU A 65 -0.33 17.45 16.09
C GLU A 65 -0.05 18.62 17.03
N GLU A 66 0.28 19.78 16.48
CA GLU A 66 0.51 20.99 17.27
C GLU A 66 -0.78 21.43 17.99
N GLN A 67 -1.93 21.41 17.30
CA GLN A 67 -3.22 21.68 17.92
C GLN A 67 -3.56 20.67 19.03
N LEU A 68 -3.26 19.40 18.82
CA LEU A 68 -3.48 18.35 19.82
C LEU A 68 -2.61 18.58 21.06
N LYS A 69 -1.32 18.93 20.89
CA LYS A 69 -0.43 19.28 21.99
C LYS A 69 -0.99 20.46 22.82
N LEU A 70 -1.46 21.50 22.15
CA LEU A 70 -2.06 22.67 22.81
C LEU A 70 -3.35 22.33 23.56
N LEU A 71 -4.21 21.47 23.00
CA LEU A 71 -5.44 21.02 23.64
C LEU A 71 -5.14 20.14 24.86
N LYS A 72 -4.17 19.22 24.75
CA LYS A 72 -3.74 18.36 25.85
C LYS A 72 -3.07 19.17 26.97
N ALA A 73 -2.28 20.18 26.65
CA ALA A 73 -1.70 21.08 27.65
C ALA A 73 -2.76 21.88 28.44
N LYS A 74 -3.87 22.24 27.80
CA LYS A 74 -5.02 22.92 28.46
C LYS A 74 -5.85 21.99 29.35
N ARG A 75 -5.67 20.67 29.27
CA ARG A 75 -6.44 19.67 30.05
C ARG A 75 -6.15 19.71 31.56
N PHE A 76 -5.04 20.32 32.00
CA PHE A 76 -4.68 20.46 33.42
C PHE A 76 -5.50 21.49 34.18
N GLY A 77 -6.43 22.23 33.52
CA GLY A 77 -7.45 23.04 34.14
C GLY A 77 -8.81 22.36 34.07
N ARG A 78 -9.73 22.64 35.04
CA ARG A 78 -11.09 22.04 35.17
C ARG A 78 -11.63 21.52 33.85
N SER A 79 -11.66 20.18 33.69
CA SER A 79 -12.01 19.49 32.48
C SER A 79 -13.48 19.66 32.16
N SER A 80 -13.79 20.27 31.03
CA SER A 80 -15.14 20.23 30.48
C SER A 80 -15.23 19.10 29.45
N GLU A 81 -16.34 18.34 29.44
CA GLU A 81 -16.70 17.36 28.38
C GLU A 81 -16.48 17.94 26.97
N LYS A 82 -16.62 19.25 26.82
CA LYS A 82 -16.36 19.97 25.58
C LYS A 82 -14.92 19.87 25.10
N LEU A 83 -13.94 19.84 26.02
CA LEU A 83 -12.53 19.73 25.68
C LEU A 83 -12.16 18.30 25.28
N GLU A 84 -12.72 17.30 25.96
CA GLU A 84 -12.52 15.89 25.61
C GLU A 84 -13.08 15.58 24.23
N ARG A 85 -14.31 16.06 23.91
CA ARG A 85 -14.90 15.92 22.56
C ARG A 85 -14.03 16.59 21.47
N ARG A 86 -13.37 17.73 21.79
CA ARG A 86 -12.46 18.40 20.85
C ARG A 86 -11.17 17.62 20.64
N ILE A 87 -10.64 17.00 21.67
CA ILE A 87 -9.46 16.14 21.60
C ILE A 87 -9.79 14.91 20.73
N ASP A 88 -10.92 14.22 20.98
CA ASP A 88 -11.36 13.07 20.19
C ASP A 88 -11.55 13.42 18.71
N ILE A 89 -12.03 14.61 18.40
CA ILE A 89 -12.20 15.08 17.01
C ILE A 89 -10.85 15.25 16.34
N VAL A 90 -9.89 15.91 16.99
CA VAL A 90 -8.56 16.15 16.43
C VAL A 90 -7.78 14.85 16.30
N GLU A 91 -7.93 13.92 17.25
CA GLU A 91 -7.29 12.59 17.16
C GLU A 91 -7.82 11.77 15.99
N ARG A 92 -9.12 11.81 15.72
CA ARG A 92 -9.71 11.15 14.53
C ARG A 92 -9.23 11.77 13.22
N LEU A 93 -9.16 13.11 13.15
CA LEU A 93 -8.62 13.78 11.96
C LEU A 93 -7.17 13.38 11.69
N LEU A 94 -6.34 13.32 12.73
CA LEU A 94 -4.96 12.87 12.61
C LEU A 94 -4.87 11.43 12.10
N GLU A 95 -5.70 10.52 12.63
CA GLU A 95 -5.75 9.14 12.16
C GLU A 95 -6.12 9.04 10.67
N GLU A 96 -7.09 9.84 10.22
CA GLU A 96 -7.53 9.85 8.82
C GLU A 96 -6.41 10.33 7.89
N GLU A 97 -5.74 11.45 8.22
CA GLU A 97 -4.62 11.98 7.41
C GLU A 97 -3.40 11.06 7.41
N GLU A 98 -3.04 10.46 8.56
CA GLU A 98 -1.93 9.49 8.66
C GLU A 98 -2.24 8.21 7.87
N SER A 99 -3.49 7.75 7.88
CA SER A 99 -3.91 6.59 7.09
C SER A 99 -3.83 6.88 5.58
N LEU A 100 -4.20 8.09 5.15
CA LEU A 100 -4.07 8.53 3.76
C LEU A 100 -2.60 8.58 3.32
N LEU A 101 -1.71 9.09 4.18
CA LEU A 101 -0.27 9.07 3.93
C LEU A 101 0.26 7.64 3.78
N GLY A 102 -0.15 6.71 4.65
CA GLY A 102 0.22 5.29 4.57
C GLY A 102 -0.28 4.63 3.28
N PHE A 103 -1.48 4.95 2.84
CA PHE A 103 -2.04 4.47 1.57
C PHE A 103 -1.23 4.97 0.37
N GLN A 104 -0.83 6.24 0.35
CA GLN A 104 -0.08 6.85 -0.75
C GLN A 104 1.38 6.39 -0.80
N THR A 105 2.05 6.25 0.34
CA THR A 105 3.46 5.84 0.40
C THR A 105 3.67 4.40 -0.10
N ASN A 106 2.72 3.49 0.14
CA ASN A 106 2.77 2.13 -0.41
C ASN A 106 2.51 2.06 -1.93
N SER A 107 2.04 3.15 -2.55
CA SER A 107 1.84 3.22 -4.00
C SER A 107 3.13 3.57 -4.75
N THR A 108 4.11 4.17 -4.09
CA THR A 108 5.34 4.71 -4.71
C THR A 108 6.53 3.76 -4.71
N THR A 109 6.44 2.60 -4.05
CA THR A 109 7.55 1.64 -3.93
C THR A 109 7.85 0.83 -5.19
N PHE A 110 7.11 1.02 -6.29
CA PHE A 110 7.37 0.35 -7.57
C PHE A 110 8.23 1.12 -8.57
N ILE A 111 8.76 2.29 -8.20
CA ILE A 111 9.60 3.10 -9.09
C ILE A 111 10.96 3.32 -8.42
N GLU A 112 11.98 2.62 -8.92
CA GLU A 112 13.38 2.92 -8.65
C GLU A 112 13.70 4.35 -9.15
N GLY A 113 14.21 5.19 -8.26
CA GLY A 113 14.84 6.42 -8.67
C GLY A 113 14.72 7.57 -7.69
N THR A 114 15.85 7.90 -7.13
CA THR A 114 16.24 9.08 -6.35
C THR A 114 15.91 9.02 -4.86
N ILE A 115 16.94 8.60 -4.13
CA ILE A 115 17.04 8.68 -2.68
C ILE A 115 17.38 10.13 -2.33
N GLU A 116 16.39 10.96 -2.06
CA GLU A 116 16.59 12.07 -1.17
C GLU A 116 16.65 11.51 0.25
N GLU A 117 17.73 11.79 0.97
CA GLU A 117 17.94 11.42 2.36
C GLU A 117 16.85 12.04 3.24
N LYS A 118 15.70 11.38 3.32
CA LYS A 118 14.74 11.65 4.39
C LYS A 118 15.38 11.13 5.67
N LEU A 119 15.52 12.00 6.66
CA LEU A 119 15.85 11.66 8.05
C LEU A 119 15.08 10.41 8.45
N GLN A 120 15.76 9.27 8.43
CA GLN A 120 15.17 7.98 8.80
C GLN A 120 14.89 8.04 10.28
N ALA A 121 13.63 8.18 10.66
CA ALA A 121 13.21 7.94 12.02
C ALA A 121 13.71 6.53 12.40
N LYS A 122 14.68 6.45 13.32
CA LYS A 122 15.25 5.17 13.77
C LYS A 122 14.10 4.34 14.33
N ARG A 123 13.85 3.19 13.71
CA ARG A 123 12.84 2.25 14.19
C ARG A 123 13.17 1.87 15.63
N LYS A 124 12.18 1.95 16.53
CA LYS A 124 12.33 1.40 17.88
C LYS A 124 12.57 -0.10 17.79
N LYS A 125 13.47 -0.61 18.63
CA LYS A 125 13.65 -2.06 18.76
C LYS A 125 12.38 -2.68 19.32
N LEU A 126 12.06 -3.89 18.86
CA LEU A 126 10.95 -4.65 19.43
C LEU A 126 11.29 -5.06 20.87
N PRO A 127 10.30 -5.10 21.80
CA PRO A 127 10.54 -5.39 23.21
C PRO A 127 11.22 -6.74 23.43
N ASP A 128 12.22 -6.78 24.29
CA ASP A 128 13.04 -7.99 24.53
C ASP A 128 12.29 -9.08 25.31
N HIS A 129 11.23 -8.70 26.06
CA HIS A 129 10.44 -9.63 26.87
C HIS A 129 9.48 -10.50 26.05
N LEU A 130 9.22 -10.19 24.80
CA LEU A 130 8.32 -10.97 23.95
C LEU A 130 8.98 -12.26 23.48
N PRO A 131 8.23 -13.38 23.40
CA PRO A 131 8.74 -14.62 22.86
C PRO A 131 9.17 -14.43 21.40
N ARG A 132 10.35 -14.95 21.07
CA ARG A 132 10.91 -14.90 19.73
C ARG A 132 10.90 -16.28 19.10
N GLU A 133 10.29 -16.38 17.94
CA GLU A 133 10.36 -17.54 17.07
C GLU A 133 11.42 -17.29 16.01
N GLU A 134 12.46 -18.11 15.97
CA GLU A 134 13.54 -17.97 15.01
C GLU A 134 13.28 -18.83 13.78
N VAL A 135 13.30 -18.21 12.61
CA VAL A 135 13.16 -18.86 11.32
C VAL A 135 14.45 -18.66 10.53
N VAL A 136 15.24 -19.72 10.41
CA VAL A 136 16.47 -19.69 9.65
C VAL A 136 16.17 -19.99 8.18
N LEU A 137 16.46 -19.04 7.28
CA LEU A 137 16.25 -19.17 5.84
C LEU A 137 17.57 -19.44 5.15
N MET A 138 17.83 -20.70 4.83
CA MET A 138 19.01 -21.11 4.10
C MET A 138 18.89 -20.81 2.60
N PRO A 139 19.98 -20.47 1.90
CA PRO A 139 19.99 -20.37 0.45
C PRO A 139 19.74 -21.73 -0.20
N LYS A 140 19.49 -21.74 -1.51
CA LYS A 140 19.32 -22.99 -2.27
C LYS A 140 20.52 -23.93 -2.07
N PRO A 141 20.30 -25.25 -2.02
CA PRO A 141 21.36 -26.22 -1.70
C PRO A 141 22.45 -26.33 -2.78
N LYS A 142 22.29 -25.68 -3.93
CA LYS A 142 23.25 -25.71 -5.05
C LYS A 142 23.73 -24.31 -5.41
N CYS A 143 25.02 -24.16 -5.60
CA CYS A 143 25.62 -22.93 -6.11
C CYS A 143 25.16 -22.64 -7.53
N ASN A 144 24.62 -21.45 -7.78
CA ASN A 144 24.13 -21.04 -9.11
C ASN A 144 25.26 -20.93 -10.16
N SER A 145 26.53 -20.81 -9.74
CA SER A 145 27.67 -20.63 -10.66
C SER A 145 28.38 -21.94 -10.97
N CYS A 146 28.64 -22.80 -9.98
CA CYS A 146 29.42 -24.02 -10.17
C CYS A 146 28.71 -25.32 -9.79
N GLY A 147 27.46 -25.26 -9.31
CA GLY A 147 26.69 -26.44 -8.88
C GLY A 147 27.19 -27.09 -7.58
N GLY A 148 28.17 -26.52 -6.89
CA GLY A 148 28.69 -27.05 -5.62
C GLY A 148 27.64 -27.00 -4.51
N GLU A 149 27.70 -27.96 -3.58
CA GLU A 149 26.72 -28.12 -2.49
C GLU A 149 27.29 -27.73 -1.12
N GLU A 150 28.59 -27.43 -1.03
CA GLU A 150 29.22 -27.03 0.23
C GLU A 150 29.37 -25.51 0.32
N PHE A 151 28.90 -24.95 1.44
CA PHE A 151 28.88 -23.51 1.72
C PHE A 151 29.45 -23.20 3.10
N ARG A 152 30.14 -22.07 3.23
CA ARG A 152 30.54 -21.51 4.54
C ARG A 152 29.70 -20.24 4.79
N THR A 153 29.20 -20.05 6.00
CA THR A 153 28.53 -18.82 6.44
C THR A 153 29.55 -17.70 6.58
N ILE A 154 29.26 -16.54 6.01
CA ILE A 154 30.09 -15.32 6.10
C ILE A 154 29.48 -14.36 7.11
N GLU A 155 28.18 -14.09 6.99
CA GLU A 155 27.44 -13.11 7.77
C GLU A 155 25.96 -13.52 7.84
N GLU A 156 25.24 -13.07 8.85
CA GLU A 156 23.82 -13.29 9.01
C GLU A 156 23.07 -11.96 8.93
N ASP A 157 22.04 -11.91 8.10
CA ASP A 157 21.12 -10.78 8.02
C ASP A 157 19.86 -11.13 8.82
N ILE A 158 19.61 -10.36 9.90
CA ILE A 158 18.53 -10.61 10.85
C ILE A 158 17.44 -9.57 10.66
N SER A 159 16.20 -10.02 10.47
CA SER A 159 15.03 -9.16 10.46
C SER A 159 13.96 -9.68 11.40
N GLU A 160 13.29 -8.79 12.10
CA GLU A 160 12.25 -9.12 13.07
C GLU A 160 10.89 -8.61 12.60
N VAL A 161 9.84 -9.40 12.85
CA VAL A 161 8.44 -9.10 12.57
C VAL A 161 7.64 -9.33 13.84
N LEU A 162 6.80 -8.34 14.21
CA LEU A 162 5.88 -8.47 15.33
C LEU A 162 4.59 -9.12 14.86
N GLU A 163 4.21 -10.23 15.48
CA GLU A 163 2.98 -10.94 15.19
C GLU A 163 2.05 -10.95 16.41
N HIS A 164 0.75 -10.79 16.16
CA HIS A 164 -0.28 -10.86 17.18
C HIS A 164 -0.95 -12.23 17.13
N ILE A 165 -0.90 -12.95 18.26
CA ILE A 165 -1.71 -14.14 18.50
C ILE A 165 -2.81 -13.71 19.47
N PRO A 166 -4.08 -14.18 19.35
CA PRO A 166 -5.11 -13.81 20.32
C PRO A 166 -4.58 -13.89 21.74
N GLU A 167 -4.65 -12.77 22.49
CA GLU A 167 -4.17 -12.56 23.86
C GLU A 167 -2.64 -12.40 24.04
N THR A 168 -1.80 -12.57 23.00
CA THR A 168 -0.35 -12.41 23.12
C THR A 168 0.31 -11.86 21.87
N PHE A 169 1.50 -11.26 22.06
CA PHE A 169 2.39 -10.89 20.96
C PHE A 169 3.55 -11.87 20.88
N LYS A 170 4.01 -12.18 19.67
CA LYS A 170 5.29 -12.84 19.43
C LYS A 170 6.11 -12.07 18.41
N VAL A 171 7.43 -12.22 18.49
CA VAL A 171 8.36 -11.69 17.49
C VAL A 171 8.85 -12.85 16.61
N ILE A 172 8.65 -12.75 15.31
CA ILE A 172 9.22 -13.69 14.34
C ILE A 172 10.54 -13.10 13.86
N ARG A 173 11.63 -13.79 14.15
CA ARG A 173 12.99 -13.40 13.82
C ARG A 173 13.46 -14.19 12.61
N TYR A 174 13.59 -13.52 11.47
CA TYR A 174 14.12 -14.12 10.25
C TYR A 174 15.64 -13.97 10.21
N ILE A 175 16.35 -15.09 10.23
CA ILE A 175 17.81 -15.14 10.14
C ILE A 175 18.16 -15.65 8.74
N ARG A 176 18.93 -14.87 7.97
CA ARG A 176 19.34 -15.19 6.61
C ARG A 176 20.86 -15.19 6.50
N PRO A 177 21.52 -16.32 6.70
CA PRO A 177 22.96 -16.42 6.55
C PRO A 177 23.40 -16.09 5.12
N ARG A 178 24.49 -15.35 4.99
CA ARG A 178 25.25 -15.21 3.74
C ARG A 178 26.30 -16.31 3.67
N CYS A 179 26.18 -17.18 2.70
CA CYS A 179 27.06 -18.32 2.53
C CYS A 179 27.93 -18.16 1.28
N ALA A 180 29.23 -18.45 1.40
CA ALA A 180 30.12 -18.57 0.24
C ALA A 180 30.28 -20.04 -0.16
N CYS A 181 30.25 -20.30 -1.47
CA CYS A 181 30.55 -21.62 -2.01
C CYS A 181 32.02 -21.91 -1.84
N ILE A 182 32.38 -23.05 -1.25
CA ILE A 182 33.76 -23.44 -0.98
C ILE A 182 34.57 -23.66 -2.30
N LYS A 183 33.88 -24.01 -3.41
CA LYS A 183 34.51 -24.29 -4.68
C LYS A 183 34.80 -23.06 -5.55
N CYS A 184 33.98 -22.01 -5.48
CA CYS A 184 34.07 -20.86 -6.38
C CYS A 184 33.89 -19.50 -5.71
N ASP A 185 33.84 -19.44 -4.36
CA ASP A 185 33.62 -18.24 -3.54
C ASP A 185 32.38 -17.40 -3.91
N ASN A 186 31.48 -17.92 -4.75
CA ASN A 186 30.25 -17.24 -5.08
C ASN A 186 29.34 -17.11 -3.83
N ILE A 187 28.87 -15.87 -3.54
CA ILE A 187 28.06 -15.57 -2.37
C ILE A 187 26.60 -15.81 -2.69
N MET A 188 25.93 -16.56 -1.82
CA MET A 188 24.50 -16.86 -1.91
C MET A 188 23.81 -16.53 -0.58
N GLN A 189 22.59 -16.00 -0.68
CA GLN A 189 21.74 -15.73 0.46
C GLN A 189 20.27 -16.07 0.10
N ALA A 190 19.49 -16.54 1.06
CA ALA A 190 18.06 -16.73 0.86
C ALA A 190 17.35 -15.39 0.62
N TYR A 191 16.32 -15.39 -0.23
CA TYR A 191 15.47 -14.21 -0.40
C TYR A 191 14.77 -13.85 0.90
N ALA A 192 14.64 -12.53 1.16
CA ALA A 192 13.81 -12.08 2.28
C ALA A 192 12.35 -12.48 2.05
N PRO A 193 11.62 -12.93 3.08
CA PRO A 193 10.19 -13.15 2.96
C PRO A 193 9.50 -11.84 2.57
N SER A 194 8.50 -11.93 1.70
CA SER A 194 7.69 -10.78 1.33
C SER A 194 6.96 -10.25 2.56
N LYS A 195 7.07 -8.96 2.81
CA LYS A 195 6.34 -8.29 3.88
C LYS A 195 4.99 -7.81 3.34
N VAL A 196 3.97 -7.88 4.18
CA VAL A 196 2.62 -7.38 3.84
C VAL A 196 2.64 -5.88 3.55
N ILE A 197 3.43 -5.14 4.33
CA ILE A 197 3.71 -3.72 4.11
C ILE A 197 5.21 -3.55 3.97
N ASP A 198 5.64 -2.92 2.90
CA ASP A 198 7.05 -2.64 2.66
C ASP A 198 7.65 -1.86 3.82
N LYS A 199 8.86 -2.29 4.25
CA LYS A 199 9.54 -1.71 5.41
C LYS A 199 8.75 -1.77 6.73
N GLY A 200 7.56 -2.41 6.78
CA GLY A 200 6.78 -2.64 8.00
C GLY A 200 7.40 -3.74 8.88
N ASN A 201 7.05 -3.72 10.18
CA ASN A 201 7.41 -4.77 11.15
C ASN A 201 6.18 -5.55 11.63
N ALA A 202 4.98 -5.22 11.11
CA ALA A 202 3.77 -5.95 11.44
C ALA A 202 3.68 -7.25 10.64
N GLY A 203 3.39 -8.34 11.32
CA GLY A 203 2.99 -9.59 10.71
C GLY A 203 1.54 -9.54 10.21
N PRO A 204 1.13 -10.48 9.35
CA PRO A 204 -0.21 -10.50 8.77
C PRO A 204 -1.31 -10.62 9.84
N GLY A 205 -1.12 -11.38 10.91
CA GLY A 205 -2.08 -11.51 12.00
C GLY A 205 -2.27 -10.21 12.77
N LEU A 206 -1.19 -9.48 13.08
CA LEU A 206 -1.28 -8.17 13.73
C LEU A 206 -2.01 -7.15 12.83
N LEU A 207 -1.73 -7.15 11.54
CA LEU A 207 -2.42 -6.26 10.59
C LEU A 207 -3.92 -6.57 10.51
N ALA A 208 -4.28 -7.85 10.42
CA ALA A 208 -5.68 -8.28 10.43
C ALA A 208 -6.38 -7.85 11.72
N HIS A 209 -5.75 -8.05 12.88
CA HIS A 209 -6.27 -7.63 14.18
C HIS A 209 -6.52 -6.11 14.25
N ILE A 210 -5.56 -5.31 13.80
CA ILE A 210 -5.69 -3.84 13.77
C ILE A 210 -6.86 -3.41 12.87
N VAL A 211 -6.98 -4.00 11.67
CA VAL A 211 -8.04 -3.68 10.71
C VAL A 211 -9.42 -4.06 11.26
N VAL A 212 -9.57 -5.27 11.81
CA VAL A 212 -10.82 -5.73 12.42
C VAL A 212 -11.21 -4.84 13.60
N ASN A 213 -10.26 -4.52 14.48
CA ASN A 213 -10.52 -3.64 15.61
C ASN A 213 -10.96 -2.23 15.17
N LYS A 214 -10.34 -1.68 14.13
CA LYS A 214 -10.69 -0.35 13.62
C LYS A 214 -12.09 -0.32 13.00
N TYR A 215 -12.41 -1.28 12.12
CA TYR A 215 -13.59 -1.21 11.26
C TYR A 215 -14.77 -2.06 11.74
N CYS A 216 -14.53 -3.19 12.40
CA CYS A 216 -15.60 -4.04 12.95
C CYS A 216 -15.91 -3.73 14.41
N ASN A 217 -14.88 -3.47 15.22
CA ASN A 217 -15.03 -3.19 16.65
C ASN A 217 -15.03 -1.70 16.98
N HIS A 218 -14.94 -0.81 15.98
CA HIS A 218 -14.95 0.64 16.11
C HIS A 218 -13.92 1.21 17.11
N LEU A 219 -12.75 0.52 17.26
CA LEU A 219 -11.66 0.97 18.11
C LEU A 219 -10.74 1.92 17.34
N PRO A 220 -10.66 3.21 17.70
CA PRO A 220 -9.72 4.15 17.08
C PRO A 220 -8.27 3.71 17.30
N ALA A 221 -7.34 4.12 16.42
CA ALA A 221 -5.93 3.73 16.49
C ALA A 221 -5.27 4.17 17.81
N TYR A 222 -5.64 5.32 18.37
CA TYR A 222 -5.12 5.78 19.65
C TYR A 222 -5.52 4.86 20.83
N ARG A 223 -6.74 4.30 20.82
CA ARG A 223 -7.17 3.32 21.84
C ARG A 223 -6.45 2.01 21.67
N GLN A 224 -6.27 1.54 20.44
CA GLN A 224 -5.47 0.34 20.17
C GLN A 224 -4.03 0.53 20.65
N SER A 225 -3.40 1.69 20.39
CA SER A 225 -2.07 2.02 20.90
C SER A 225 -1.99 1.92 22.42
N GLN A 226 -2.99 2.45 23.14
CA GLN A 226 -3.06 2.36 24.60
C GLN A 226 -3.27 0.92 25.13
N ILE A 227 -4.01 0.09 24.37
CA ILE A 227 -4.19 -1.34 24.72
C ILE A 227 -2.85 -2.05 24.59
N TYR A 228 -2.15 -1.89 23.47
CA TYR A 228 -0.86 -2.54 23.22
C TYR A 228 0.23 -2.05 24.19
N GLU A 229 0.21 -0.77 24.58
CA GLU A 229 1.12 -0.25 25.59
C GLU A 229 0.94 -0.94 26.94
N ARG A 230 -0.31 -1.24 27.35
CA ARG A 230 -0.60 -2.03 28.58
C ARG A 230 -0.12 -3.48 28.49
N GLU A 231 -0.05 -4.02 27.28
CA GLU A 231 0.51 -5.35 26.98
C GLU A 231 2.04 -5.31 26.80
N GLY A 232 2.68 -4.14 27.05
CA GLY A 232 4.12 -3.96 26.98
C GLY A 232 4.67 -3.74 25.57
N VAL A 233 3.80 -3.46 24.59
CA VAL A 233 4.20 -3.21 23.19
C VAL A 233 3.94 -1.75 22.82
N ASP A 234 5.00 -0.94 22.71
CA ASP A 234 4.90 0.46 22.33
C ASP A 234 4.72 0.59 20.80
N LEU A 235 3.47 0.70 20.37
CA LEU A 235 3.07 0.97 18.99
C LEU A 235 2.44 2.37 18.90
N PRO A 236 3.16 3.36 18.40
CA PRO A 236 2.61 4.70 18.22
C PRO A 236 1.38 4.69 17.30
N ARG A 237 0.42 5.57 17.59
CA ARG A 237 -0.78 5.75 16.77
C ARG A 237 -0.46 5.96 15.29
N SER A 238 0.53 6.81 14.97
CA SER A 238 0.97 7.08 13.60
C SER A 238 1.43 5.81 12.84
N THR A 239 2.10 4.91 13.56
CA THR A 239 2.49 3.60 12.99
C THR A 239 1.26 2.75 12.67
N ILE A 240 0.30 2.66 13.59
CA ILE A 240 -0.96 1.92 13.39
C ILE A 240 -1.74 2.52 12.22
N SER A 241 -1.89 3.85 12.16
CA SER A 241 -2.58 4.55 11.08
C SER A 241 -1.90 4.33 9.73
N GLY A 242 -0.57 4.39 9.66
CA GLY A 242 0.20 4.07 8.46
C GLY A 242 -0.01 2.62 7.99
N TRP A 243 -0.09 1.67 8.93
CA TRP A 243 -0.40 0.27 8.61
C TRP A 243 -1.84 0.06 8.12
N LEU A 244 -2.80 0.81 8.67
CA LEU A 244 -4.19 0.81 8.17
C LEU A 244 -4.26 1.29 6.72
N GLY A 245 -3.56 2.39 6.39
CA GLY A 245 -3.47 2.88 5.02
C GLY A 245 -2.80 1.87 4.07
N GLY A 246 -1.67 1.28 4.49
CA GLY A 246 -0.99 0.24 3.72
C GLY A 246 -1.85 -1.02 3.53
N GLY A 247 -2.57 -1.44 4.56
CA GLY A 247 -3.51 -2.57 4.49
C GLY A 247 -4.68 -2.29 3.54
N ALA A 248 -5.24 -1.07 3.56
CA ALA A 248 -6.28 -0.66 2.63
C ALA A 248 -5.80 -0.73 1.18
N LYS A 249 -4.57 -0.29 0.90
CA LYS A 249 -3.96 -0.40 -0.43
C LYS A 249 -3.78 -1.85 -0.88
N LEU A 250 -3.36 -2.73 0.02
CA LEU A 250 -3.22 -4.16 -0.26
C LEU A 250 -4.57 -4.82 -0.62
N LEU A 251 -5.66 -4.41 0.06
CA LEU A 251 -7.00 -4.96 -0.14
C LEU A 251 -7.74 -4.33 -1.33
N GLU A 252 -7.24 -3.23 -1.90
CA GLU A 252 -7.87 -2.53 -3.02
C GLU A 252 -8.18 -3.43 -4.24
N PRO A 253 -7.28 -4.34 -4.69
CA PRO A 253 -7.58 -5.24 -5.81
C PRO A 253 -8.76 -6.19 -5.52
N LEU A 254 -8.88 -6.65 -4.27
CA LEU A 254 -10.01 -7.48 -3.83
C LEU A 254 -11.31 -6.68 -3.83
N ALA A 255 -11.28 -5.46 -3.29
CA ALA A 255 -12.44 -4.56 -3.30
C ALA A 255 -12.91 -4.27 -4.73
N LYS A 256 -11.99 -4.01 -5.67
CA LYS A 256 -12.30 -3.85 -7.10
C LYS A 256 -12.95 -5.11 -7.72
N LYS A 257 -12.49 -6.30 -7.36
CA LYS A 257 -13.10 -7.55 -7.84
C LYS A 257 -14.50 -7.78 -7.29
N ILE A 258 -14.74 -7.43 -6.04
CA ILE A 258 -16.08 -7.46 -5.44
C ILE A 258 -17.00 -6.46 -6.16
N GLN A 259 -16.52 -5.25 -6.42
CA GLN A 259 -17.25 -4.24 -7.19
C GLN A 259 -17.62 -4.74 -8.58
N GLU A 260 -16.64 -5.28 -9.34
CA GLU A 260 -16.88 -5.88 -10.66
C GLU A 260 -17.92 -7.00 -10.60
N TYR A 261 -17.89 -7.84 -9.56
CA TYR A 261 -18.85 -8.90 -9.34
C TYR A 261 -20.27 -8.36 -9.11
N ILE A 262 -20.40 -7.32 -8.30
CA ILE A 262 -21.69 -6.68 -8.01
C ILE A 262 -22.26 -6.04 -9.27
N PHE A 263 -21.48 -5.27 -10.01
CA PHE A 263 -21.93 -4.53 -11.18
C PHE A 263 -22.23 -5.41 -12.42
N LYS A 264 -21.82 -6.68 -12.41
CA LYS A 264 -22.23 -7.66 -13.42
C LYS A 264 -23.62 -8.26 -13.17
N ALA A 265 -24.26 -7.96 -12.02
CA ALA A 265 -25.58 -8.49 -11.74
C ALA A 265 -26.65 -7.80 -12.58
N SER A 266 -27.69 -8.53 -12.94
CA SER A 266 -28.86 -8.01 -13.64
C SER A 266 -29.71 -7.07 -12.78
N GLN A 267 -29.55 -7.15 -11.46
CA GLN A 267 -30.21 -6.30 -10.49
C GLN A 267 -29.26 -5.97 -9.35
N ILE A 268 -29.19 -4.69 -9.01
CA ILE A 268 -28.40 -4.15 -7.91
C ILE A 268 -29.31 -3.26 -7.07
N HIS A 269 -29.21 -3.40 -5.75
CA HIS A 269 -29.86 -2.50 -4.81
C HIS A 269 -28.85 -1.40 -4.43
N GLY A 270 -29.26 -0.15 -4.53
CA GLY A 270 -28.42 1.01 -4.19
C GLY A 270 -29.14 1.91 -3.19
N ASP A 271 -28.40 2.33 -2.15
CA ASP A 271 -28.88 3.32 -1.18
C ASP A 271 -27.75 4.22 -0.73
N ASP A 272 -28.06 5.41 -0.22
CA ASP A 272 -27.09 6.34 0.30
C ASP A 272 -27.34 6.72 1.76
N THR A 273 -26.30 6.63 2.59
CA THR A 273 -26.35 7.02 4.00
C THR A 273 -25.57 8.32 4.22
N PRO A 274 -26.17 9.33 4.89
CA PRO A 274 -25.49 10.56 5.22
C PRO A 274 -24.45 10.33 6.32
N VAL A 275 -23.22 10.82 6.11
CA VAL A 275 -22.15 10.77 7.10
C VAL A 275 -21.60 12.16 7.37
N LYS A 276 -21.33 12.45 8.65
CA LYS A 276 -20.68 13.70 9.05
C LYS A 276 -19.18 13.60 8.83
N VAL A 277 -18.68 14.39 7.91
CA VAL A 277 -17.25 14.45 7.57
C VAL A 277 -16.70 15.78 8.07
N LEU A 278 -15.58 15.70 8.78
CA LEU A 278 -14.89 16.88 9.27
C LEU A 278 -14.29 17.64 8.08
N GLU A 279 -14.45 18.96 8.08
CA GLU A 279 -13.84 19.81 7.06
C GLU A 279 -12.61 20.49 7.67
N PRO A 280 -11.42 20.02 7.30
CA PRO A 280 -10.18 20.54 7.89
C PRO A 280 -10.05 22.06 7.70
N GLY A 281 -9.66 22.77 8.76
CA GLY A 281 -9.47 24.22 8.74
C GLY A 281 -10.71 25.08 8.98
N THR A 282 -11.95 24.51 8.89
CA THR A 282 -13.18 25.28 9.09
C THR A 282 -13.78 25.11 10.48
N GLY A 283 -13.39 24.07 11.22
CA GLY A 283 -13.99 23.67 12.50
C GLY A 283 -15.44 23.21 12.37
N ARG A 284 -15.91 22.97 11.17
CA ARG A 284 -17.28 22.52 10.85
C ARG A 284 -17.26 21.10 10.25
N THR A 285 -18.42 20.46 10.28
CA THR A 285 -18.65 19.21 9.56
C THR A 285 -19.50 19.47 8.33
N LYS A 286 -19.16 18.85 7.21
CA LYS A 286 -20.04 18.73 6.05
C LYS A 286 -20.74 17.37 6.06
N THR A 287 -21.85 17.27 5.35
CA THR A 287 -22.54 15.99 5.18
C THR A 287 -22.10 15.37 3.86
N GLY A 288 -21.24 14.35 3.96
CA GLY A 288 -20.93 13.46 2.86
C GLY A 288 -21.92 12.30 2.78
N ARG A 289 -21.73 11.41 1.83
CA ARG A 289 -22.56 10.23 1.59
C ARG A 289 -21.71 8.99 1.44
N ILE A 290 -22.19 7.89 2.01
CA ILE A 290 -21.70 6.54 1.69
C ILE A 290 -22.78 5.87 0.86
N TRP A 291 -22.45 5.58 -0.38
CA TRP A 291 -23.27 4.82 -1.30
C TRP A 291 -23.01 3.34 -1.06
N THR A 292 -24.05 2.57 -0.84
CA THR A 292 -23.99 1.12 -0.66
C THR A 292 -24.62 0.46 -1.86
N TYR A 293 -23.90 -0.42 -2.53
CA TYR A 293 -24.42 -1.24 -3.61
C TYR A 293 -24.41 -2.70 -3.21
N VAL A 294 -25.57 -3.35 -3.32
CA VAL A 294 -25.75 -4.73 -2.89
C VAL A 294 -26.26 -5.56 -4.07
N ARG A 295 -25.56 -6.65 -4.35
CA ARG A 295 -26.07 -7.73 -5.16
C ARG A 295 -26.73 -8.76 -4.25
N ASP A 296 -28.06 -8.89 -4.36
CA ASP A 296 -28.83 -9.94 -3.68
C ASP A 296 -29.90 -10.47 -4.65
N GLY A 297 -29.63 -11.64 -5.23
CA GLY A 297 -30.53 -12.31 -6.18
C GLY A 297 -31.49 -13.32 -5.53
N ARG A 298 -31.37 -13.57 -4.22
CA ARG A 298 -32.18 -14.58 -3.51
C ARG A 298 -33.70 -14.42 -3.69
N PRO A 299 -34.25 -13.19 -3.70
CA PRO A 299 -35.69 -13.03 -3.96
C PRO A 299 -36.16 -13.51 -5.34
N LYS A 300 -35.22 -13.64 -6.29
CA LYS A 300 -35.48 -14.13 -7.65
C LYS A 300 -34.99 -15.58 -7.88
N GLY A 301 -34.55 -16.27 -6.83
CA GLY A 301 -34.03 -17.62 -6.93
C GLY A 301 -32.59 -17.70 -7.48
N ASP A 302 -31.85 -16.59 -7.53
CA ASP A 302 -30.40 -16.60 -7.89
C ASP A 302 -29.60 -17.14 -6.69
N GLU A 303 -28.83 -18.21 -6.92
CA GLU A 303 -27.96 -18.84 -5.92
C GLU A 303 -26.60 -18.13 -5.76
N CYS A 304 -26.35 -17.08 -6.55
CA CYS A 304 -25.10 -16.34 -6.47
C CYS A 304 -24.89 -15.73 -5.09
N PRO A 305 -23.65 -15.75 -4.54
CA PRO A 305 -23.35 -15.16 -3.24
C PRO A 305 -23.74 -13.69 -3.15
N VAL A 306 -24.36 -13.29 -2.03
CA VAL A 306 -24.67 -11.90 -1.73
C VAL A 306 -23.37 -11.15 -1.51
N ALA A 307 -23.26 -9.93 -2.06
CA ALA A 307 -22.11 -9.07 -1.88
C ALA A 307 -22.52 -7.61 -1.80
N ALA A 308 -21.73 -6.82 -1.06
CA ALA A 308 -21.91 -5.37 -0.93
C ALA A 308 -20.60 -4.63 -1.16
N CYS A 309 -20.68 -3.45 -1.74
CA CYS A 309 -19.56 -2.51 -1.82
C CYS A 309 -20.00 -1.10 -1.44
N TYR A 310 -19.02 -0.28 -1.03
CA TYR A 310 -19.28 1.04 -0.46
C TYR A 310 -18.42 2.09 -1.16
N PHE A 311 -19.02 3.26 -1.45
CA PHE A 311 -18.33 4.40 -2.04
C PHE A 311 -18.64 5.66 -1.28
N TYR A 312 -17.63 6.44 -1.00
CA TYR A 312 -17.80 7.76 -0.40
C TYR A 312 -17.97 8.83 -1.48
N SER A 313 -18.90 9.76 -1.26
CA SER A 313 -18.98 11.00 -2.01
C SER A 313 -19.14 12.22 -1.09
N PRO A 314 -18.60 13.39 -1.47
CA PRO A 314 -18.69 14.60 -0.67
C PRO A 314 -20.11 15.22 -0.66
N ASP A 315 -20.97 14.82 -1.59
CA ASP A 315 -22.33 15.33 -1.77
C ASP A 315 -23.25 14.26 -2.39
N ARG A 316 -24.53 14.61 -2.60
CA ARG A 316 -25.56 13.74 -3.20
C ARG A 316 -25.86 14.07 -4.67
N LYS A 317 -24.91 14.64 -5.41
CA LYS A 317 -25.16 14.94 -6.82
C LYS A 317 -25.36 13.67 -7.64
N GLY A 318 -26.24 13.74 -8.64
CA GLY A 318 -26.58 12.59 -9.51
C GLY A 318 -25.42 12.04 -10.37
N GLU A 319 -24.31 12.77 -10.43
CA GLU A 319 -23.06 12.33 -11.10
C GLU A 319 -22.23 11.37 -10.22
N ARG A 320 -22.59 11.24 -8.94
CA ARG A 320 -21.81 10.48 -7.94
C ARG A 320 -22.14 9.00 -7.87
N PRO A 321 -23.37 8.51 -8.14
CA PRO A 321 -23.61 7.09 -8.24
C PRO A 321 -22.78 6.52 -9.40
N GLU A 322 -21.87 5.61 -9.11
CA GLU A 322 -21.07 4.89 -10.11
C GLU A 322 -21.87 3.86 -10.91
N ILE A 323 -23.17 3.78 -10.65
CA ILE A 323 -24.09 3.00 -11.48
C ILE A 323 -24.16 3.73 -12.82
N GLY A 324 -23.47 3.21 -13.81
CA GLY A 324 -23.59 3.67 -15.18
C GLY A 324 -25.08 3.81 -15.53
N ARG A 325 -25.43 4.78 -16.38
CA ARG A 325 -26.78 5.16 -16.81
C ARG A 325 -27.68 4.03 -17.36
N ALA A 326 -27.29 2.79 -17.20
CA ALA A 326 -28.03 1.60 -17.53
C ALA A 326 -28.55 0.97 -16.24
N HIS A 327 -29.83 1.00 -16.05
CA HIS A 327 -30.64 0.29 -15.05
C HIS A 327 -31.01 1.10 -13.78
N VAL A 328 -31.89 2.08 -13.98
CA VAL A 328 -32.95 2.35 -13.03
C VAL A 328 -34.19 1.63 -13.50
#